data_26a3bd4cdc67dc429f6ffee5cf0c0801
#
_entry.id   26a3bd4cdc67dc429f6ffee5cf0c0801
#
_cell.length_a   1.000
_cell.length_b   1.000
_cell.length_c   1.000
_cell.angle_alpha   90.00
_cell.angle_beta   90.00
_cell.angle_gamma   90.00
#
_symmetry.space_group_name_H-M   'P 1'
#
loop_
_entity.id
_entity.type
_entity.pdbx_description
1 polymer ?
#
loop_
_entity_poly.entity_id
_entity_poly.type
_entity_poly.pdbx_seq_one_letter_code
_entity_poly.pdbx_strand_id
1 'polypeptide(L)'
;MITTENLLTALPVKFKAAATQSLADKLNTVSKDPIVAESVRNNFITYASVLQTGRYKLEEYLNAVKYVSFKHMGLTNQKSYQNTFPKRYLKLVSEGRTDKEISAYVAAYSKTKLVTAIMEQSLIPMWLLHTDAYNKAVETQVELMM
;
A
#
# COMPACT_ATOMS: atom_id res chain seq x y z
N MET A 1 -8.44 4.41 14.27
CA MET A 1 -8.98 3.30 13.45
C MET A 1 -9.72 3.85 12.24
N ILE A 2 -9.80 3.06 11.17
CA ILE A 2 -10.53 3.47 9.95
C ILE A 2 -12.03 3.27 10.15
N THR A 3 -12.81 4.25 9.69
CA THR A 3 -14.28 4.22 9.67
C THR A 3 -14.79 4.12 8.25
N THR A 4 -16.07 3.78 8.09
CA THR A 4 -16.73 3.79 6.77
C THR A 4 -16.67 5.17 6.11
N GLU A 5 -16.75 6.25 6.90
CA GLU A 5 -16.63 7.61 6.39
C GLU A 5 -15.25 7.89 5.82
N ASN A 6 -14.19 7.42 6.48
CA ASN A 6 -12.83 7.54 5.97
C ASN A 6 -12.71 6.85 4.60
N LEU A 7 -13.30 5.67 4.46
CA LEU A 7 -13.29 4.91 3.22
C LEU A 7 -14.08 5.62 2.11
N LEU A 8 -15.26 6.14 2.44
CA LEU A 8 -16.08 6.90 1.48
C LEU A 8 -15.34 8.12 0.94
N THR A 9 -14.60 8.80 1.80
CA THR A 9 -13.84 10.00 1.42
C THR A 9 -12.65 9.63 0.54
N ALA A 10 -11.94 8.55 0.85
CA ALA A 10 -10.69 8.18 0.19
C ALA A 10 -10.88 7.42 -1.11
N LEU A 11 -11.89 6.53 -1.19
CA LEU A 11 -12.07 5.68 -2.36
C LEU A 11 -12.60 6.43 -3.57
N PRO A 12 -12.09 6.12 -4.78
CA PRO A 12 -12.66 6.66 -6.01
C PRO A 12 -14.13 6.30 -6.16
N VAL A 13 -14.84 7.07 -6.99
CA VAL A 13 -16.31 6.93 -7.16
C VAL A 13 -16.73 5.50 -7.46
N LYS A 14 -16.02 4.81 -8.35
CA LYS A 14 -16.38 3.42 -8.73
C LYS A 14 -16.19 2.40 -7.60
N PHE A 15 -15.46 2.76 -6.53
CA PHE A 15 -15.22 1.89 -5.39
C PHE A 15 -15.98 2.32 -4.12
N LYS A 16 -16.76 3.39 -4.17
CA LYS A 16 -17.47 3.89 -2.98
C LYS A 16 -18.47 2.89 -2.42
N ALA A 17 -19.04 2.03 -3.26
CA ALA A 17 -19.92 0.96 -2.81
C ALA A 17 -19.21 -0.07 -1.92
N ALA A 18 -17.87 -0.15 -2.00
CA ALA A 18 -17.07 -1.04 -1.16
C ALA A 18 -16.74 -0.45 0.21
N ALA A 19 -17.08 0.82 0.46
CA ALA A 19 -16.84 1.50 1.74
C ALA A 19 -17.84 1.00 2.81
N THR A 20 -17.68 -0.26 3.19
CA THR A 20 -18.55 -0.95 4.14
C THR A 20 -17.87 -1.13 5.49
N GLN A 21 -18.68 -1.44 6.51
CA GLN A 21 -18.15 -1.78 7.83
C GLN A 21 -17.24 -3.03 7.75
N SER A 22 -17.59 -3.97 6.87
CA SER A 22 -16.77 -5.18 6.66
C SER A 22 -15.35 -4.82 6.19
N LEU A 23 -15.21 -3.90 5.25
CA LEU A 23 -13.89 -3.45 4.79
C LEU A 23 -13.16 -2.70 5.91
N ALA A 24 -13.84 -1.83 6.63
CA ALA A 24 -13.25 -1.10 7.76
C ALA A 24 -12.73 -2.09 8.83
N ASP A 25 -13.52 -3.10 9.17
CA ASP A 25 -13.12 -4.13 10.14
C ASP A 25 -11.92 -4.92 9.64
N LYS A 26 -11.90 -5.27 8.36
CA LYS A 26 -10.77 -5.99 7.74
C LYS A 26 -9.48 -5.17 7.82
N LEU A 27 -9.54 -3.88 7.57
CA LEU A 27 -8.39 -2.99 7.68
C LEU A 27 -7.96 -2.78 9.13
N ASN A 28 -8.91 -2.69 10.04
CA ASN A 28 -8.60 -2.50 11.46
C ASN A 28 -8.00 -3.76 12.11
N THR A 29 -8.20 -4.92 11.50
CA THR A 29 -7.67 -6.20 11.97
C THR A 29 -6.66 -6.82 11.00
N VAL A 30 -6.08 -6.02 10.11
CA VAL A 30 -5.19 -6.48 9.04
C VAL A 30 -3.91 -7.13 9.55
N SER A 31 -3.47 -6.78 10.75
CA SER A 31 -2.30 -7.37 11.40
C SER A 31 -2.47 -7.35 12.91
N LYS A 32 -1.86 -8.31 13.58
CA LYS A 32 -1.76 -8.34 15.05
C LYS A 32 -0.73 -7.34 15.56
N ASP A 33 0.24 -6.97 14.74
CA ASP A 33 1.23 -5.95 15.05
C ASP A 33 0.59 -4.57 14.83
N PRO A 34 0.44 -3.75 15.90
CA PRO A 34 -0.19 -2.43 15.77
C PRO A 34 0.54 -1.50 14.80
N ILE A 35 1.87 -1.58 14.72
CA ILE A 35 2.67 -0.74 13.83
C ILE A 35 2.39 -1.11 12.38
N VAL A 36 2.36 -2.40 12.06
CA VAL A 36 2.03 -2.89 10.72
C VAL A 36 0.61 -2.48 10.34
N ALA A 37 -0.35 -2.73 11.23
CA ALA A 37 -1.75 -2.40 10.98
C ALA A 37 -1.96 -0.92 10.71
N GLU A 38 -1.33 -0.05 11.49
CA GLU A 38 -1.41 1.41 11.30
C GLU A 38 -0.81 1.82 9.96
N SER A 39 0.36 1.29 9.61
CA SER A 39 1.02 1.58 8.34
C SER A 39 0.16 1.17 7.16
N VAL A 40 -0.42 -0.03 7.19
CA VAL A 40 -1.29 -0.52 6.11
C VAL A 40 -2.53 0.35 5.98
N ARG A 41 -3.20 0.69 7.09
CA ARG A 41 -4.38 1.55 7.08
C ARG A 41 -4.07 2.93 6.49
N ASN A 42 -2.99 3.55 6.94
CA ASN A 42 -2.59 4.87 6.45
C ASN A 42 -2.26 4.84 4.97
N ASN A 43 -1.53 3.84 4.52
CA ASN A 43 -1.16 3.69 3.11
C ASN A 43 -2.36 3.36 2.24
N PHE A 44 -3.30 2.57 2.74
CA PHE A 44 -4.55 2.26 2.01
C PHE A 44 -5.31 3.54 1.67
N ILE A 45 -5.45 4.44 2.64
CA ILE A 45 -6.12 5.72 2.44
C ILE A 45 -5.30 6.65 1.55
N THR A 46 -4.01 6.76 1.83
CA THR A 46 -3.12 7.72 1.16
C THR A 46 -2.99 7.45 -0.34
N TYR A 47 -2.88 6.18 -0.74
CA TYR A 47 -2.62 5.81 -2.13
C TYR A 47 -3.88 5.35 -2.89
N ALA A 48 -5.07 5.55 -2.33
CA ALA A 48 -6.32 5.08 -2.93
C ALA A 48 -6.57 5.60 -4.35
N SER A 49 -6.02 6.78 -4.69
CA SER A 49 -6.13 7.34 -6.04
C SER A 49 -5.49 6.46 -7.13
N VAL A 50 -4.57 5.58 -6.75
CA VAL A 50 -3.96 4.62 -7.68
C VAL A 50 -5.03 3.72 -8.32
N LEU A 51 -6.14 3.47 -7.61
CA LEU A 51 -7.25 2.68 -8.15
C LEU A 51 -7.87 3.28 -9.41
N GLN A 52 -7.64 4.57 -9.69
CA GLN A 52 -8.12 5.24 -10.90
C GLN A 52 -7.18 5.02 -12.11
N THR A 53 -5.96 4.54 -11.87
CA THR A 53 -4.94 4.44 -12.92
C THR A 53 -5.03 3.17 -13.76
N GLY A 54 -5.90 2.25 -13.39
CA GLY A 54 -6.07 0.99 -14.10
C GLY A 54 -7.30 0.22 -13.61
N ARG A 55 -7.47 -0.98 -14.14
CA ARG A 55 -8.57 -1.87 -13.76
C ARG A 55 -8.07 -2.84 -12.70
N TYR A 56 -8.21 -2.45 -11.44
CA TYR A 56 -7.77 -3.24 -10.30
C TYR A 56 -8.97 -3.67 -9.46
N LYS A 57 -8.85 -4.85 -8.86
CA LYS A 57 -9.77 -5.29 -7.81
C LYS A 57 -9.31 -4.71 -6.48
N LEU A 58 -10.26 -4.40 -5.60
CA LEU A 58 -9.95 -3.81 -4.30
C LEU A 58 -9.07 -4.73 -3.45
N GLU A 59 -9.28 -6.05 -3.54
CA GLU A 59 -8.45 -7.03 -2.84
C GLU A 59 -7.01 -7.01 -3.35
N GLU A 60 -6.80 -6.88 -4.66
CA GLU A 60 -5.47 -6.74 -5.24
C GLU A 60 -4.77 -5.48 -4.73
N TYR A 61 -5.52 -4.38 -4.63
CA TYR A 61 -5.02 -3.13 -4.09
C TYR A 61 -4.60 -3.27 -2.62
N LEU A 62 -5.45 -3.89 -1.79
CA LEU A 62 -5.11 -4.12 -0.38
C LEU A 62 -3.83 -4.96 -0.24
N ASN A 63 -3.69 -6.01 -1.03
CA ASN A 63 -2.48 -6.84 -1.01
C ASN A 63 -1.24 -6.06 -1.44
N ALA A 64 -1.36 -5.24 -2.48
CA ALA A 64 -0.27 -4.39 -2.93
C ALA A 64 0.11 -3.35 -1.88
N VAL A 65 -0.86 -2.77 -1.19
CA VAL A 65 -0.62 -1.84 -0.07
C VAL A 65 0.13 -2.54 1.07
N LYS A 66 -0.25 -3.77 1.41
CA LYS A 66 0.47 -4.57 2.42
C LYS A 66 1.93 -4.77 2.01
N TYR A 67 2.15 -5.20 0.77
CA TYR A 67 3.50 -5.44 0.23
C TYR A 67 4.37 -4.19 0.32
N VAL A 68 3.85 -3.06 -0.16
CA VAL A 68 4.56 -1.79 -0.13
C VAL A 68 4.82 -1.33 1.31
N SER A 69 3.86 -1.54 2.22
CA SER A 69 4.03 -1.20 3.63
C SER A 69 5.20 -1.97 4.26
N PHE A 70 5.30 -3.27 3.99
CA PHE A 70 6.44 -4.07 4.45
C PHE A 70 7.77 -3.59 3.85
N LYS A 71 7.76 -3.21 2.57
CA LYS A 71 8.94 -2.65 1.92
C LYS A 71 9.39 -1.34 2.59
N HIS A 72 8.44 -0.47 2.92
CA HIS A 72 8.73 0.79 3.62
C HIS A 72 9.28 0.57 5.03
N MET A 73 8.95 -0.55 5.65
CA MET A 73 9.51 -0.94 6.96
C MET A 73 10.92 -1.52 6.86
N GLY A 74 11.48 -1.62 5.66
CA GLY A 74 12.82 -2.12 5.43
C GLY A 74 12.93 -3.61 5.17
N LEU A 75 11.80 -4.33 5.01
CA LEU A 75 11.85 -5.74 4.69
C LEU A 75 12.31 -5.95 3.23
N THR A 76 12.96 -7.09 2.99
CA THR A 76 13.35 -7.48 1.63
C THR A 76 12.11 -7.78 0.78
N ASN A 77 12.28 -7.83 -0.53
CA ASN A 77 11.19 -8.20 -1.43
C ASN A 77 10.59 -9.57 -1.06
N GLN A 78 11.45 -10.55 -0.79
CA GLN A 78 11.00 -11.89 -0.44
C GLN A 78 10.25 -11.94 0.88
N LYS A 79 10.74 -11.27 1.92
CA LYS A 79 10.07 -11.17 3.21
C LYS A 79 8.73 -10.44 3.09
N SER A 80 8.70 -9.35 2.33
CA SER A 80 7.46 -8.59 2.07
C SER A 80 6.42 -9.45 1.38
N TYR A 81 6.84 -10.22 0.37
CA TYR A 81 5.96 -11.14 -0.34
C TYR A 81 5.45 -12.26 0.57
N GLN A 82 6.34 -12.86 1.37
CA GLN A 82 5.98 -13.92 2.31
C GLN A 82 4.95 -13.42 3.33
N ASN A 83 5.12 -12.23 3.86
CA ASN A 83 4.19 -11.65 4.83
C ASN A 83 2.86 -11.22 4.20
N THR A 84 2.87 -10.83 2.93
CA THR A 84 1.66 -10.44 2.20
C THR A 84 0.87 -11.67 1.75
N PHE A 85 1.56 -12.69 1.24
CA PHE A 85 0.97 -13.90 0.67
C PHE A 85 1.52 -15.15 1.34
N PRO A 86 1.29 -15.35 2.63
CA PRO A 86 1.88 -16.50 3.35
C PRO A 86 1.49 -17.84 2.75
N LYS A 87 0.26 -17.99 2.29
CA LYS A 87 -0.22 -19.25 1.67
C LYS A 87 0.44 -19.50 0.32
N ARG A 88 0.57 -18.46 -0.52
CA ARG A 88 1.25 -18.58 -1.82
C ARG A 88 2.72 -18.91 -1.64
N TYR A 89 3.37 -18.27 -0.68
CA TYR A 89 4.78 -18.53 -0.39
C TYR A 89 4.98 -19.97 0.09
N LEU A 90 4.14 -20.40 1.02
CA LEU A 90 4.20 -21.77 1.54
C LEU A 90 3.97 -22.81 0.43
N LYS A 91 3.06 -22.52 -0.50
CA LYS A 91 2.81 -23.38 -1.65
C LYS A 91 4.05 -23.53 -2.54
N LEU A 92 4.74 -22.41 -2.83
CA LEU A 92 5.96 -22.44 -3.63
C LEU A 92 7.05 -23.30 -2.95
N VAL A 93 7.21 -23.15 -1.65
CA VAL A 93 8.16 -23.94 -0.86
C VAL A 93 7.77 -25.44 -0.88
N SER A 94 6.49 -25.74 -0.69
CA SER A 94 6.00 -27.12 -0.67
C SER A 94 6.08 -27.82 -2.03
N GLU A 95 6.05 -27.04 -3.13
CA GLU A 95 6.26 -27.57 -4.49
C GLU A 95 7.72 -27.84 -4.81
N GLY A 96 8.64 -27.57 -3.88
CA GLY A 96 10.06 -27.77 -4.07
C GLY A 96 10.73 -26.73 -4.95
N ARG A 97 10.14 -25.53 -5.10
CA ARG A 97 10.73 -24.45 -5.87
C ARG A 97 12.04 -24.00 -5.25
N THR A 98 13.03 -23.74 -6.10
CA THR A 98 14.34 -23.23 -5.65
C THR A 98 14.23 -21.79 -5.19
N ASP A 99 15.22 -21.30 -4.41
CA ASP A 99 15.28 -19.91 -4.00
C ASP A 99 15.31 -18.98 -5.21
N LYS A 100 15.99 -19.36 -6.28
CA LYS A 100 16.05 -18.60 -7.52
C LYS A 100 14.66 -18.49 -8.18
N GLU A 101 13.90 -19.59 -8.21
CA GLU A 101 12.54 -19.60 -8.76
C GLU A 101 11.60 -18.74 -7.91
N ILE A 102 11.68 -18.86 -6.58
CA ILE A 102 10.87 -18.05 -5.65
C ILE A 102 11.22 -16.56 -5.83
N SER A 103 12.51 -16.22 -5.91
CA SER A 103 12.94 -14.84 -6.15
C SER A 103 12.40 -14.29 -7.46
N ALA A 104 12.29 -15.13 -8.50
CA ALA A 104 11.72 -14.71 -9.78
C ALA A 104 10.22 -14.40 -9.66
N TYR A 105 9.46 -15.22 -8.93
CA TYR A 105 8.04 -14.93 -8.65
C TYR A 105 7.87 -13.61 -7.89
N VAL A 106 8.69 -13.41 -6.87
CA VAL A 106 8.65 -12.18 -6.07
C VAL A 106 9.00 -10.97 -6.91
N ALA A 107 10.05 -11.05 -7.73
CA ALA A 107 10.46 -9.98 -8.62
C ALA A 107 9.36 -9.64 -9.63
N ALA A 108 8.68 -10.65 -10.18
CA ALA A 108 7.56 -10.45 -11.10
C ALA A 108 6.42 -9.69 -10.41
N TYR A 109 6.11 -10.05 -9.18
CA TYR A 109 5.08 -9.35 -8.40
C TYR A 109 5.47 -7.88 -8.15
N SER A 110 6.71 -7.61 -7.76
CA SER A 110 7.23 -6.26 -7.55
C SER A 110 7.13 -5.37 -8.77
N LYS A 111 7.16 -5.96 -9.96
CA LYS A 111 7.11 -5.24 -11.23
C LYS A 111 5.69 -5.10 -11.79
N THR A 112 4.67 -5.61 -11.09
CA THR A 112 3.29 -5.44 -11.55
C THR A 112 2.94 -3.97 -11.61
N LYS A 113 2.01 -3.63 -12.49
CA LYS A 113 1.56 -2.25 -12.68
C LYS A 113 1.04 -1.64 -11.39
N LEU A 114 0.28 -2.40 -10.62
CA LEU A 114 -0.33 -1.92 -9.38
C LEU A 114 0.73 -1.62 -8.31
N VAL A 115 1.65 -2.55 -8.05
CA VAL A 115 2.72 -2.34 -7.07
C VAL A 115 3.60 -1.17 -7.50
N THR A 116 3.96 -1.10 -8.78
CA THR A 116 4.76 -0.01 -9.32
C THR A 116 4.07 1.33 -9.14
N ALA A 117 2.77 1.41 -9.41
CA ALA A 117 2.01 2.65 -9.25
C ALA A 117 1.99 3.12 -7.80
N ILE A 118 1.81 2.20 -6.85
CA ILE A 118 1.83 2.55 -5.42
C ILE A 118 3.23 2.99 -5.00
N MET A 119 4.27 2.28 -5.43
CA MET A 119 5.66 2.64 -5.11
C MET A 119 6.02 4.02 -5.65
N GLU A 120 5.64 4.33 -6.88
CA GLU A 120 5.86 5.66 -7.48
C GLU A 120 5.14 6.74 -6.67
N GLN A 121 3.89 6.50 -6.29
CA GLN A 121 3.13 7.42 -5.48
C GLN A 121 3.81 7.65 -4.12
N SER A 122 4.38 6.61 -3.53
CA SER A 122 5.04 6.68 -2.23
C SER A 122 6.35 7.47 -2.24
N LEU A 123 6.96 7.67 -3.42
CA LEU A 123 8.16 8.49 -3.56
C LEU A 123 7.84 9.97 -3.60
N ILE A 124 6.57 10.33 -3.80
CA ILE A 124 6.14 11.74 -3.78
C ILE A 124 5.92 12.14 -2.33
N PRO A 125 6.61 13.17 -1.81
CA PRO A 125 6.36 13.64 -0.44
C PRO A 125 4.88 13.99 -0.24
N MET A 126 4.35 13.65 0.94
CA MET A 126 2.94 13.87 1.27
C MET A 126 2.48 15.31 1.02
N TRP A 127 3.34 16.27 1.31
CA TRP A 127 3.02 17.70 1.14
C TRP A 127 2.94 18.12 -0.34
N LEU A 128 3.51 17.35 -1.27
CA LEU A 128 3.36 17.60 -2.72
C LEU A 128 1.98 17.15 -3.23
N LEU A 129 1.33 16.22 -2.53
CA LEU A 129 -0.02 15.77 -2.88
C LEU A 129 -1.08 16.81 -2.47
N HIS A 130 -0.70 17.75 -1.60
CA HIS A 130 -1.53 18.84 -1.13
C HIS A 130 -0.84 20.17 -1.48
N THR A 131 -1.19 20.72 -2.63
CA THR A 131 -0.50 21.88 -3.24
C THR A 131 -0.34 23.07 -2.29
N ASP A 132 -1.37 23.41 -1.53
CA ASP A 132 -1.32 24.55 -0.61
C ASP A 132 -0.32 24.30 0.52
N ALA A 133 -0.30 23.09 1.05
CA ALA A 133 0.66 22.72 2.10
C ALA A 133 2.10 22.71 1.56
N TYR A 134 2.29 22.28 0.32
CA TYR A 134 3.58 22.32 -0.35
C TYR A 134 4.11 23.75 -0.48
N ASN A 135 3.31 24.66 -1.02
CA ASN A 135 3.71 26.06 -1.22
C ASN A 135 4.06 26.71 0.11
N LYS A 136 3.28 26.48 1.14
CA LYS A 136 3.53 27.01 2.48
C LYS A 136 4.83 26.47 3.07
N ALA A 137 5.11 25.19 2.89
CA ALA A 137 6.35 24.57 3.38
C ALA A 137 7.58 25.16 2.69
N VAL A 138 7.52 25.37 1.38
CA VAL A 138 8.60 25.97 0.60
C VAL A 138 8.85 27.40 1.06
N GLU A 139 7.81 28.22 1.24
CA GLU A 139 7.93 29.59 1.73
C GLU A 139 8.60 29.62 3.10
N THR A 140 8.19 28.76 4.02
CA THR A 140 8.77 28.66 5.36
C THR A 140 10.24 28.30 5.30
N GLN A 141 10.64 27.34 4.46
CA GLN A 141 12.03 26.97 4.31
C GLN A 141 12.89 28.08 3.75
N VAL A 142 12.39 28.81 2.77
CA VAL A 142 13.10 29.96 2.21
C VAL A 142 13.33 31.04 3.28
N GLU A 143 12.32 31.34 4.09
CA GLU A 143 12.44 32.29 5.19
C GLU A 143 13.50 31.88 6.20
N LEU A 144 13.55 30.59 6.56
CA LEU A 144 14.53 30.07 7.51
C LEU A 144 15.96 30.06 6.96
N MET A 145 16.13 29.98 5.65
CA MET A 145 17.44 29.98 5.00
C MET A 145 17.99 31.37 4.75
N MET A 146 17.16 32.38 4.83
CA MET A 146 17.53 33.80 4.65
C MET A 146 17.83 34.46 5.99
#